data_5f2e215a88bf3db447565f5526e339c7
#
_entry.id   5f2e215a88bf3db447565f5526e339c7
#
_cell.length_a   1.000
_cell.length_b   1.000
_cell.length_c   1.000
_cell.angle_alpha   90.00
_cell.angle_beta   90.00
_cell.angle_gamma   90.00
#
_symmetry.space_group_name_H-M   'P 1'
#
loop_
_entity.id
_entity.type
_entity.pdbx_description
1 polymer ?
#
loop_
_entity_poly.entity_id
_entity_poly.type
_entity_poly.pdbx_seq_one_letter_code
_entity_poly.pdbx_strand_id
1 'polypeptide(L)'
;MRMLRLLPFVLLLGGSALAQSPTYGVGSTPSEEEIRAWDISISPTGEELPPGRGTSKEGALVYRRQGCAGCHGATATGGAAPTLIKAEAGPNATPWDLGRVLPFRAPYATTVWDYINRAMPLNAEGTLTADEVYALTAFLLYKNDVIPEDEVLDAQSLPKVKMPNREGFAPLPEWKPGTPRLQGYPY
;
A
#
# COMPACT_ATOMS: atom_id res chain seq x y z
N MET A 1 33.65 -74.91 22.45
CA MET A 1 32.29 -74.34 22.58
C MET A 1 32.41 -72.81 22.71
N ARG A 2 32.14 -72.08 21.65
CA ARG A 2 32.13 -70.60 21.64
C ARG A 2 30.68 -70.11 21.76
N MET A 3 30.37 -69.49 22.88
CA MET A 3 29.02 -68.80 23.09
C MET A 3 29.02 -67.52 22.33
N LEU A 4 28.13 -67.45 21.32
CA LEU A 4 27.81 -66.27 20.56
C LEU A 4 26.79 -65.39 21.37
N ARG A 5 27.22 -64.25 21.88
CA ARG A 5 26.35 -63.30 22.58
C ARG A 5 25.62 -62.45 21.54
N LEU A 6 24.33 -62.63 21.37
CA LEU A 6 23.47 -61.81 20.63
C LEU A 6 23.12 -60.55 21.48
N LEU A 7 23.61 -59.36 21.05
CA LEU A 7 23.14 -58.08 21.56
C LEU A 7 21.80 -57.71 20.87
N PRO A 8 20.78 -57.35 21.63
CA PRO A 8 19.57 -56.81 21.01
C PRO A 8 19.84 -55.36 20.55
N PHE A 9 19.58 -55.12 19.25
CA PHE A 9 19.61 -53.78 18.65
C PHE A 9 18.27 -53.11 18.96
N VAL A 10 18.26 -52.17 19.92
CA VAL A 10 17.08 -51.36 20.22
C VAL A 10 17.02 -50.24 19.19
N LEU A 11 16.12 -50.37 18.22
CA LEU A 11 15.75 -49.26 17.31
C LEU A 11 14.95 -48.22 18.10
N LEU A 12 15.58 -47.10 18.43
CA LEU A 12 14.93 -45.90 18.89
C LEU A 12 14.22 -45.23 17.68
N LEU A 13 12.95 -45.53 17.50
CA LEU A 13 12.06 -44.75 16.61
C LEU A 13 11.83 -43.38 17.25
N GLY A 14 12.69 -42.44 16.90
CA GLY A 14 12.48 -41.01 17.19
C GLY A 14 11.27 -40.51 16.42
N GLY A 15 10.08 -40.58 17.03
CA GLY A 15 8.91 -39.91 16.51
C GLY A 15 9.14 -38.41 16.50
N SER A 16 9.23 -37.83 15.29
CA SER A 16 9.15 -36.37 15.13
C SER A 16 7.82 -35.91 15.68
N ALA A 17 7.79 -35.33 16.88
CA ALA A 17 6.66 -34.60 17.39
C ALA A 17 6.48 -33.38 16.49
N LEU A 18 5.58 -33.46 15.51
CA LEU A 18 5.10 -32.29 14.79
C LEU A 18 4.43 -31.41 15.84
N ALA A 19 5.09 -30.31 16.20
CA ALA A 19 4.52 -29.29 17.05
C ALA A 19 3.29 -28.72 16.33
N GLN A 20 2.12 -29.27 16.61
CA GLN A 20 0.86 -28.70 16.16
C GLN A 20 0.65 -27.41 16.95
N SER A 21 0.47 -26.31 16.24
CA SER A 21 0.06 -25.05 16.89
C SER A 21 -1.24 -25.29 17.64
N PRO A 22 -1.34 -24.83 18.89
CA PRO A 22 -2.56 -25.05 19.69
C PRO A 22 -3.79 -24.46 18.97
N THR A 23 -4.82 -25.29 18.79
CA THR A 23 -6.10 -24.83 18.27
C THR A 23 -6.93 -24.29 19.43
N TYR A 24 -7.14 -23.00 19.45
CA TYR A 24 -7.83 -22.31 20.56
C TYR A 24 -9.37 -22.41 20.47
N GLY A 25 -9.93 -22.94 19.38
CA GLY A 25 -11.37 -23.08 19.19
C GLY A 25 -12.12 -21.74 19.11
N VAL A 26 -11.44 -20.67 18.78
CA VAL A 26 -12.02 -19.32 18.65
C VAL A 26 -12.04 -18.90 17.18
N GLY A 27 -13.10 -18.15 16.82
CA GLY A 27 -13.33 -17.73 15.45
C GLY A 27 -13.86 -18.82 14.53
N SER A 28 -14.17 -18.45 13.30
CA SER A 28 -14.59 -19.34 12.22
C SER A 28 -13.69 -19.10 11.00
N THR A 29 -13.53 -20.12 10.17
CA THR A 29 -12.90 -19.94 8.86
C THR A 29 -13.83 -19.08 8.01
N PRO A 30 -13.34 -17.93 7.46
CA PRO A 30 -14.18 -17.10 6.63
C PRO A 30 -14.52 -17.81 5.32
N SER A 31 -15.71 -17.53 4.79
CA SER A 31 -16.10 -17.98 3.46
C SER A 31 -15.35 -17.20 2.38
N GLU A 32 -15.28 -17.75 1.16
CA GLU A 32 -14.67 -17.02 0.03
C GLU A 32 -15.42 -15.72 -0.32
N GLU A 33 -16.70 -15.63 -0.03
CA GLU A 33 -17.50 -14.43 -0.22
C GLU A 33 -17.09 -13.34 0.80
N GLU A 34 -16.91 -13.71 2.06
CA GLU A 34 -16.39 -12.82 3.10
C GLU A 34 -14.97 -12.35 2.75
N ILE A 35 -14.09 -13.26 2.29
CA ILE A 35 -12.74 -12.89 1.87
C ILE A 35 -12.80 -11.87 0.72
N ARG A 36 -13.58 -12.14 -0.33
CA ARG A 36 -13.70 -11.22 -1.49
C ARG A 36 -14.23 -9.84 -1.13
N ALA A 37 -15.12 -9.76 -0.12
CA ALA A 37 -15.63 -8.46 0.34
C ALA A 37 -14.56 -7.58 0.98
N TRP A 38 -13.48 -8.17 1.51
CA TRP A 38 -12.37 -7.48 2.16
C TRP A 38 -11.10 -7.42 1.32
N ASP A 39 -10.99 -8.26 0.31
CA ASP A 39 -9.83 -8.33 -0.59
C ASP A 39 -9.98 -7.32 -1.74
N ILE A 40 -9.94 -6.05 -1.37
CA ILE A 40 -10.11 -4.89 -2.26
C ILE A 40 -8.81 -4.08 -2.42
N SER A 41 -7.69 -4.57 -1.91
CA SER A 41 -6.40 -3.90 -2.01
C SER A 41 -5.80 -4.04 -3.40
N ILE A 42 -5.13 -2.99 -3.86
CA ILE A 42 -4.43 -2.97 -5.14
C ILE A 42 -2.94 -3.20 -4.92
N SER A 43 -2.41 -4.22 -5.56
CA SER A 43 -0.98 -4.53 -5.54
C SER A 43 -0.12 -3.50 -6.30
N PRO A 44 1.19 -3.48 -6.09
CA PRO A 44 2.09 -2.65 -6.89
C PRO A 44 2.02 -2.92 -8.40
N THR A 45 1.68 -4.15 -8.81
CA THR A 45 1.52 -4.54 -10.23
C THR A 45 0.20 -4.08 -10.82
N GLY A 46 -0.79 -3.78 -9.97
CA GLY A 46 -2.11 -3.31 -10.38
C GLY A 46 -2.99 -4.36 -11.04
N GLU A 47 -2.73 -5.65 -10.77
CA GLU A 47 -3.53 -6.76 -11.34
C GLU A 47 -5.00 -6.70 -10.91
N GLU A 48 -5.28 -6.13 -9.73
CA GLU A 48 -6.61 -5.99 -9.16
C GLU A 48 -7.33 -4.68 -9.56
N LEU A 49 -6.68 -3.82 -10.35
CA LEU A 49 -7.25 -2.55 -10.78
C LEU A 49 -8.53 -2.78 -11.61
N PRO A 50 -9.65 -2.17 -11.22
CA PRO A 50 -10.88 -2.28 -11.99
C PRO A 50 -10.78 -1.56 -13.35
N PRO A 51 -11.58 -1.94 -14.34
CA PRO A 51 -11.75 -1.16 -15.56
C PRO A 51 -12.17 0.28 -15.26
N GLY A 52 -11.57 1.23 -15.95
CA GLY A 52 -11.82 2.65 -15.78
C GLY A 52 -10.66 3.49 -16.30
N ARG A 53 -10.84 4.80 -16.33
CA ARG A 53 -9.83 5.75 -16.79
C ARG A 53 -10.10 7.16 -16.24
N GLY A 54 -9.06 7.98 -16.20
CA GLY A 54 -9.23 9.39 -15.84
C GLY A 54 -8.02 10.24 -16.21
N THR A 55 -8.26 11.53 -16.33
CA THR A 55 -7.27 12.57 -16.61
C THR A 55 -7.18 13.57 -15.45
N SER A 56 -6.11 14.34 -15.40
CA SER A 56 -5.94 15.40 -14.41
C SER A 56 -7.06 16.44 -14.46
N LYS A 57 -7.53 16.80 -15.65
CA LYS A 57 -8.62 17.78 -15.82
C LYS A 57 -9.95 17.26 -15.25
N GLU A 58 -10.28 16.00 -15.51
CA GLU A 58 -11.45 15.35 -14.93
C GLU A 58 -11.32 15.26 -13.41
N GLY A 59 -10.13 14.89 -12.91
CA GLY A 59 -9.83 14.82 -11.48
C GLY A 59 -10.00 16.14 -10.76
N ALA A 60 -9.63 17.25 -11.38
CA ALA A 60 -9.87 18.59 -10.82
C ALA A 60 -11.37 18.91 -10.67
N LEU A 61 -12.22 18.38 -11.57
CA LEU A 61 -13.68 18.50 -11.46
C LEU A 61 -14.23 17.59 -10.34
N VAL A 62 -13.77 16.33 -10.31
CA VAL A 62 -14.15 15.37 -9.27
C VAL A 62 -13.73 15.88 -7.89
N TYR A 63 -12.52 16.41 -7.74
CA TYR A 63 -11.98 16.96 -6.49
C TYR A 63 -12.91 18.01 -5.87
N ARG A 64 -13.47 18.90 -6.70
CA ARG A 64 -14.45 19.91 -6.26
C ARG A 64 -15.82 19.30 -5.98
N ARG A 65 -16.33 18.46 -6.90
CA ARG A 65 -17.67 17.88 -6.82
C ARG A 65 -17.84 16.95 -5.63
N GLN A 66 -16.83 16.14 -5.33
CA GLN A 66 -16.86 15.19 -4.22
C GLN A 66 -16.43 15.82 -2.87
N GLY A 67 -16.27 17.14 -2.82
CA GLY A 67 -16.05 17.87 -1.57
C GLY A 67 -14.64 17.75 -0.98
N CYS A 68 -13.65 17.19 -1.71
CA CYS A 68 -12.28 17.03 -1.25
C CYS A 68 -11.66 18.37 -0.82
N ALA A 69 -12.02 19.45 -1.53
CA ALA A 69 -11.57 20.82 -1.24
C ALA A 69 -11.97 21.31 0.17
N GLY A 70 -13.07 20.79 0.74
CA GLY A 70 -13.51 21.17 2.07
C GLY A 70 -12.55 20.77 3.17
N CYS A 71 -11.87 19.65 3.01
CA CYS A 71 -10.89 19.13 3.97
C CYS A 71 -9.45 19.46 3.57
N HIS A 72 -9.08 19.27 2.30
CA HIS A 72 -7.70 19.42 1.82
C HIS A 72 -7.37 20.82 1.25
N GLY A 73 -8.36 21.75 1.23
CA GLY A 73 -8.22 23.09 0.66
C GLY A 73 -8.49 23.14 -0.84
N ALA A 74 -8.85 24.31 -1.35
CA ALA A 74 -9.25 24.50 -2.75
C ALA A 74 -8.16 24.16 -3.77
N THR A 75 -6.90 24.27 -3.38
CA THR A 75 -5.71 23.98 -4.19
C THR A 75 -5.00 22.69 -3.75
N ALA A 76 -5.70 21.84 -2.99
CA ALA A 76 -5.16 20.63 -2.36
C ALA A 76 -4.09 20.93 -1.28
N THR A 77 -4.11 22.15 -0.75
CA THR A 77 -3.28 22.65 0.36
C THR A 77 -4.10 23.59 1.23
N GLY A 78 -3.64 23.79 2.49
CA GLY A 78 -4.19 24.82 3.37
C GLY A 78 -5.55 24.49 4.00
N GLY A 79 -6.03 23.27 3.89
CA GLY A 79 -7.22 22.78 4.59
C GLY A 79 -6.92 22.26 5.98
N ALA A 80 -7.95 21.75 6.67
CA ALA A 80 -7.81 21.10 7.98
C ALA A 80 -7.14 19.70 7.90
N ALA A 81 -7.31 19.03 6.76
CA ALA A 81 -6.65 17.76 6.47
C ALA A 81 -5.22 17.97 5.92
N PRO A 82 -4.38 16.91 5.94
CA PRO A 82 -3.01 17.01 5.41
C PRO A 82 -2.97 17.52 3.97
N THR A 83 -1.94 18.32 3.66
CA THR A 83 -1.67 18.77 2.29
C THR A 83 -1.44 17.58 1.35
N LEU A 84 -1.91 17.69 0.10
CA LEU A 84 -1.74 16.70 -0.95
C LEU A 84 -0.72 17.13 -2.01
N ILE A 85 -0.13 18.32 -1.85
CA ILE A 85 0.89 18.88 -2.76
C ILE A 85 2.21 18.97 -2.01
N LYS A 86 3.28 18.52 -2.65
CA LYS A 86 4.65 18.63 -2.14
C LYS A 86 5.03 20.08 -1.85
N ALA A 87 5.90 20.28 -0.87
CA ALA A 87 6.49 21.58 -0.62
C ALA A 87 7.42 21.99 -1.79
N GLU A 88 7.62 23.28 -1.96
CA GLU A 88 8.68 23.77 -2.83
C GLU A 88 10.03 23.37 -2.26
N ALA A 89 10.93 22.92 -3.14
CA ALA A 89 12.19 22.35 -2.76
C ALA A 89 13.36 23.06 -3.40
N GLY A 90 14.46 23.12 -2.68
CA GLY A 90 15.75 23.43 -3.27
C GLY A 90 16.25 22.32 -4.22
N PRO A 91 17.27 22.62 -5.04
CA PRO A 91 17.71 21.73 -6.13
C PRO A 91 18.23 20.35 -5.68
N ASN A 92 18.52 20.18 -4.40
CA ASN A 92 19.06 18.93 -3.85
C ASN A 92 18.06 18.21 -2.91
N ALA A 93 16.79 18.63 -2.87
CA ALA A 93 15.83 18.03 -1.99
C ALA A 93 15.43 16.63 -2.45
N THR A 94 15.39 15.71 -1.51
CA THR A 94 14.87 14.35 -1.73
C THR A 94 13.35 14.31 -1.55
N PRO A 95 12.65 13.27 -2.02
CA PRO A 95 11.22 13.10 -1.75
C PRO A 95 10.87 13.12 -0.25
N TRP A 96 11.82 12.83 0.63
CA TRP A 96 11.64 12.86 2.07
C TRP A 96 11.61 14.26 2.66
N ASP A 97 12.25 15.22 2.00
CA ASP A 97 12.32 16.63 2.42
C ASP A 97 11.05 17.40 2.03
N LEU A 98 10.26 16.89 1.08
CA LEU A 98 9.11 17.57 0.48
C LEU A 98 7.79 17.36 1.24
N GLY A 99 7.86 16.88 2.47
CA GLY A 99 6.70 16.63 3.32
C GLY A 99 6.10 15.21 3.16
N ARG A 100 5.11 14.91 3.99
CA ARG A 100 4.43 13.60 3.98
C ARG A 100 3.28 13.58 2.97
N VAL A 101 3.60 13.79 1.73
CA VAL A 101 2.63 13.89 0.63
C VAL A 101 2.55 12.55 -0.10
N LEU A 102 1.47 11.80 0.13
CA LEU A 102 1.30 10.46 -0.45
C LEU A 102 1.43 10.44 -1.98
N PRO A 103 0.80 11.34 -2.77
CA PRO A 103 0.93 11.37 -4.23
C PRO A 103 2.35 11.59 -4.76
N PHE A 104 3.30 11.92 -3.89
CA PHE A 104 4.70 12.12 -4.24
C PHE A 104 5.63 11.09 -3.58
N ARG A 105 5.34 10.69 -2.34
CA ARG A 105 6.21 9.80 -1.54
C ARG A 105 5.89 8.32 -1.69
N ALA A 106 4.72 7.97 -2.18
CA ALA A 106 4.39 6.56 -2.44
C ALA A 106 5.38 5.95 -3.43
N PRO A 107 5.84 4.72 -3.21
CA PRO A 107 6.75 4.05 -4.15
C PRO A 107 6.06 3.61 -5.45
N TYR A 108 4.72 3.53 -5.43
CA TYR A 108 3.90 3.10 -6.55
C TYR A 108 2.69 4.04 -6.71
N ALA A 109 2.33 4.34 -7.94
CA ALA A 109 1.14 5.14 -8.22
C ALA A 109 -0.15 4.38 -7.87
N THR A 110 -0.13 3.06 -7.97
CA THR A 110 -1.22 2.18 -7.52
C THR A 110 -1.55 2.36 -6.04
N THR A 111 -0.56 2.66 -5.19
CA THR A 111 -0.79 2.97 -3.78
C THR A 111 -1.62 4.25 -3.58
N VAL A 112 -1.46 5.24 -4.46
CA VAL A 112 -2.26 6.47 -4.39
C VAL A 112 -3.71 6.18 -4.77
N TRP A 113 -3.92 5.42 -5.84
CA TRP A 113 -5.23 4.97 -6.29
C TRP A 113 -5.95 4.16 -5.18
N ASP A 114 -5.26 3.15 -4.65
CA ASP A 114 -5.77 2.27 -3.61
C ASP A 114 -6.19 3.03 -2.34
N TYR A 115 -5.36 3.99 -1.91
CA TYR A 115 -5.67 4.81 -0.75
C TYR A 115 -6.92 5.68 -0.98
N ILE A 116 -7.06 6.31 -2.15
CA ILE A 116 -8.24 7.11 -2.48
C ILE A 116 -9.48 6.22 -2.49
N ASN A 117 -9.42 5.07 -3.14
CA ASN A 117 -10.54 4.14 -3.26
C ASN A 117 -11.05 3.64 -1.89
N ARG A 118 -10.12 3.27 -1.00
CA ARG A 118 -10.47 2.64 0.28
C ARG A 118 -10.66 3.59 1.45
N ALA A 119 -10.12 4.81 1.37
CA ALA A 119 -10.07 5.71 2.52
C ALA A 119 -10.68 7.11 2.25
N MET A 120 -11.10 7.41 1.03
CA MET A 120 -11.65 8.72 0.66
C MET A 120 -12.96 8.59 -0.13
N PRO A 121 -13.90 9.55 0.02
CA PRO A 121 -13.93 10.63 1.01
C PRO A 121 -14.09 10.10 2.44
N LEU A 122 -13.47 10.74 3.42
CA LEU A 122 -13.61 10.34 4.83
C LEU A 122 -15.10 10.33 5.24
N ASN A 123 -15.55 9.24 5.86
CA ASN A 123 -16.94 8.91 6.21
C ASN A 123 -17.88 8.64 5.01
N ALA A 124 -17.31 8.43 3.82
CA ALA A 124 -18.04 8.03 2.61
C ALA A 124 -17.11 7.17 1.70
N GLU A 125 -16.30 6.33 2.34
CA GLU A 125 -15.34 5.44 1.67
C GLU A 125 -16.03 4.48 0.72
N GLY A 126 -15.42 4.18 -0.41
CA GLY A 126 -15.96 3.26 -1.42
C GLY A 126 -17.13 3.82 -2.26
N THR A 127 -17.46 5.11 -2.13
CA THR A 127 -18.54 5.73 -2.92
C THR A 127 -18.09 6.29 -4.27
N LEU A 128 -16.79 6.44 -4.48
CA LEU A 128 -16.23 6.90 -5.76
C LEU A 128 -16.28 5.78 -6.80
N THR A 129 -16.60 6.15 -8.03
CA THR A 129 -16.44 5.22 -9.17
C THR A 129 -14.98 5.04 -9.52
N ALA A 130 -14.64 3.93 -10.23
CA ALA A 130 -13.27 3.68 -10.67
C ALA A 130 -12.72 4.85 -11.51
N ASP A 131 -13.51 5.40 -12.44
CA ASP A 131 -13.12 6.56 -13.24
C ASP A 131 -12.81 7.79 -12.37
N GLU A 132 -13.60 8.04 -11.34
CA GLU A 132 -13.35 9.14 -10.41
C GLU A 132 -12.05 8.94 -9.63
N VAL A 133 -11.75 7.70 -9.21
CA VAL A 133 -10.49 7.40 -8.51
C VAL A 133 -9.29 7.54 -9.45
N TYR A 134 -9.38 7.07 -10.70
CA TYR A 134 -8.32 7.29 -11.70
C TYR A 134 -8.12 8.78 -11.97
N ALA A 135 -9.19 9.53 -12.15
CA ALA A 135 -9.12 10.97 -12.39
C ALA A 135 -8.51 11.74 -11.21
N LEU A 136 -8.92 11.44 -9.97
CA LEU A 136 -8.32 12.03 -8.77
C LEU A 136 -6.85 11.67 -8.64
N THR A 137 -6.49 10.42 -8.93
CA THR A 137 -5.09 9.97 -8.93
C THR A 137 -4.27 10.77 -9.96
N ALA A 138 -4.78 10.89 -11.19
CA ALA A 138 -4.13 11.68 -12.24
C ALA A 138 -3.97 13.16 -11.81
N PHE A 139 -5.01 13.76 -11.24
CA PHE A 139 -4.97 15.14 -10.75
C PHE A 139 -3.87 15.32 -9.68
N LEU A 140 -3.80 14.44 -8.69
CA LEU A 140 -2.82 14.57 -7.62
C LEU A 140 -1.39 14.28 -8.10
N LEU A 141 -1.20 13.32 -9.00
CA LEU A 141 0.11 13.05 -9.59
C LEU A 141 0.60 14.21 -10.46
N TYR A 142 -0.28 14.78 -11.30
CA TYR A 142 0.02 15.99 -12.08
C TYR A 142 0.39 17.18 -11.17
N LYS A 143 -0.41 17.46 -10.14
CA LYS A 143 -0.16 18.56 -9.20
C LYS A 143 1.14 18.42 -8.42
N ASN A 144 1.72 17.24 -8.41
CA ASN A 144 3.02 16.94 -7.80
C ASN A 144 4.15 16.75 -8.83
N ASP A 145 3.94 17.15 -10.08
CA ASP A 145 4.90 17.05 -11.20
C ASP A 145 5.38 15.61 -11.49
N VAL A 146 4.54 14.61 -11.22
CA VAL A 146 4.87 13.19 -11.46
C VAL A 146 4.51 12.77 -12.88
N ILE A 147 3.39 13.29 -13.41
CA ILE A 147 2.92 13.02 -14.78
C ILE A 147 2.53 14.32 -15.46
N PRO A 148 2.49 14.40 -16.81
CA PRO A 148 1.94 15.53 -17.55
C PRO A 148 0.42 15.65 -17.38
N GLU A 149 -0.13 16.85 -17.66
CA GLU A 149 -1.56 17.14 -17.46
C GLU A 149 -2.50 16.32 -18.34
N ASP A 150 -2.04 15.97 -19.53
CA ASP A 150 -2.80 15.24 -20.56
C ASP A 150 -2.67 13.73 -20.47
N GLU A 151 -1.90 13.22 -19.50
CA GLU A 151 -1.77 11.79 -19.25
C GLU A 151 -3.12 11.17 -18.88
N VAL A 152 -3.42 10.05 -19.51
CA VAL A 152 -4.60 9.24 -19.20
C VAL A 152 -4.18 8.06 -18.33
N LEU A 153 -4.71 8.01 -17.12
CA LEU A 153 -4.48 6.87 -16.22
C LEU A 153 -5.63 5.86 -16.36
N ASP A 154 -5.24 4.61 -16.50
CA ASP A 154 -6.11 3.45 -16.51
C ASP A 154 -5.40 2.24 -15.86
N ALA A 155 -6.01 1.05 -15.87
CA ALA A 155 -5.44 -0.16 -15.29
C ALA A 155 -4.09 -0.57 -15.94
N GLN A 156 -3.80 -0.17 -17.17
CA GLN A 156 -2.58 -0.52 -17.90
C GLN A 156 -1.48 0.54 -17.75
N SER A 157 -1.84 1.82 -17.64
CA SER A 157 -0.90 2.94 -17.57
C SER A 157 -0.46 3.26 -16.14
N LEU A 158 -1.39 3.19 -15.18
CA LEU A 158 -1.13 3.55 -13.78
C LEU A 158 0.05 2.77 -13.14
N PRO A 159 0.18 1.44 -13.29
CA PRO A 159 1.31 0.70 -12.70
C PRO A 159 2.67 1.06 -13.30
N LYS A 160 2.68 1.68 -14.50
CA LYS A 160 3.91 2.07 -15.21
C LYS A 160 4.43 3.45 -14.83
N VAL A 161 3.65 4.22 -14.07
CA VAL A 161 4.08 5.54 -13.61
C VAL A 161 5.32 5.42 -12.72
N LYS A 162 6.37 6.15 -13.10
CA LYS A 162 7.61 6.19 -12.32
C LYS A 162 7.49 7.20 -11.19
N MET A 163 7.20 6.70 -10.00
CA MET A 163 7.10 7.54 -8.81
C MET A 163 8.49 8.07 -8.40
N PRO A 164 8.61 9.35 -7.97
CA PRO A 164 9.88 9.94 -7.55
C PRO A 164 10.58 9.20 -6.41
N ASN A 165 9.80 8.57 -5.53
CA ASN A 165 10.30 7.84 -4.37
C ASN A 165 10.33 6.30 -4.58
N ARG A 166 10.35 5.85 -5.84
CA ARG A 166 10.35 4.41 -6.18
C ARG A 166 11.45 3.64 -5.47
N GLU A 167 12.63 4.20 -5.41
CA GLU A 167 13.83 3.59 -4.83
C GLU A 167 14.15 4.11 -3.41
N GLY A 168 13.26 4.92 -2.83
CA GLY A 168 13.49 5.57 -1.53
C GLY A 168 13.24 4.67 -0.32
N PHE A 169 12.86 3.41 -0.52
CA PHE A 169 12.60 2.44 0.56
C PHE A 169 13.69 1.36 0.56
N ALA A 170 14.45 1.32 1.64
CA ALA A 170 15.39 0.24 1.88
C ALA A 170 14.69 -0.96 2.54
N PRO A 171 15.12 -2.20 2.25
CA PRO A 171 14.69 -3.35 3.03
C PRO A 171 14.99 -3.15 4.51
N LEU A 172 14.11 -3.63 5.37
CA LEU A 172 14.40 -3.67 6.80
C LEU A 172 15.64 -4.57 7.04
N PRO A 173 16.52 -4.19 7.99
CA PRO A 173 17.62 -5.06 8.38
C PRO A 173 17.08 -6.44 8.82
N GLU A 174 17.82 -7.50 8.51
CA GLU A 174 17.50 -8.83 9.00
C GLU A 174 17.42 -8.79 10.54
N TRP A 175 16.28 -9.21 11.07
CA TRP A 175 16.12 -9.28 12.53
C TRP A 175 16.96 -10.46 13.08
N LYS A 176 17.76 -10.17 14.12
CA LYS A 176 18.52 -11.20 14.87
C LYS A 176 18.16 -11.08 16.34
N PRO A 177 18.08 -12.20 17.09
CA PRO A 177 17.90 -12.17 18.53
C PRO A 177 18.95 -11.26 19.19
N GLY A 178 18.50 -10.34 20.07
CA GLY A 178 19.38 -9.39 20.75
C GLY A 178 19.72 -8.13 19.94
N THR A 179 19.21 -7.96 18.72
CA THR A 179 19.36 -6.70 17.97
C THR A 179 18.69 -5.56 18.75
N PRO A 180 19.41 -4.46 19.05
CA PRO A 180 18.83 -3.30 19.68
C PRO A 180 17.67 -2.73 18.85
N ARG A 181 16.67 -2.15 19.50
CA ARG A 181 15.62 -1.40 18.79
C ARG A 181 16.24 -0.23 18.03
N LEU A 182 15.75 -0.01 16.80
CA LEU A 182 16.14 1.18 16.04
C LEU A 182 15.77 2.45 16.84
N GLN A 183 16.74 3.33 17.07
CA GLN A 183 16.49 4.60 17.73
C GLN A 183 15.53 5.44 16.90
N GLY A 184 14.54 6.04 17.53
CA GLY A 184 13.53 6.86 16.87
C GLY A 184 12.26 6.11 16.44
N TYR A 185 12.15 4.81 16.68
CA TYR A 185 10.88 4.11 16.55
C TYR A 185 10.01 4.39 17.78
N PRO A 186 8.74 4.78 17.61
CA PRO A 186 7.89 5.28 18.71
C PRO A 186 7.40 4.18 19.67
N TYR A 187 7.80 2.91 19.53
CA TYR A 187 7.34 1.79 20.38
C TYR A 187 8.47 0.95 20.93
#